data_eee7df3968e4fbfa34d1801884dfccdf
#
_entry.id   eee7df3968e4fbfa34d1801884dfccdf
#
_cell.length_a   1.000
_cell.length_b   1.000
_cell.length_c   1.000
_cell.angle_alpha   90.00
_cell.angle_beta   90.00
_cell.angle_gamma   90.00
#
_symmetry.space_group_name_H-M   'P 1'
#
loop_
_entity.id
_entity.type
_entity.pdbx_description
1 polymer ?
#
loop_
_entity_poly.entity_id
_entity_poly.type
_entity_poly.pdbx_seq_one_letter_code
_entity_poly.pdbx_strand_id
1 'polypeptide(L)'
;KNILTLLFVLFGGYSLHAQDTCYGLLRNDTLTIGNNLVERTFLWNGGNIITYRLTDKSNGKSWKNHSLTPDFRVTKDLPQPSNGSLKVVPVKETKIFPAYLKVEVSFSLEKLDIKRVYRIYDDCPAIACDTYLRGTVNSIFGGREVSAADRKNIEFAEDMKSKEVTAVLDQFHFQGQHWHARSVEFSDVTDWHNNLVFEKEIISYRKLGYRGNLLFAFNGEDNCGIFFLKEAPCSSIQLAYQGKDFLTDFGKFTVTGLGITEKDVTPDRWTKTYGCVLGIYGEGELSRLQALRSYQKNIRTYRADRDEMIMMNTWGDRSQDSKVNESFCLKELERAARLGITHFQIDDGWQIGKSPNSVVARGSFKNIWDNKDYWKPDPQKYPRGLHPIVKRGKELGIEIGLWFNPSIQNDFADWQKDAQALISLYREYGIKVFKIDGLTIPSKEAETNLYRLFNKVLEETDEEVIFNLFERSE
;
A
#
# COMPACT_ATOMS: atom_id res chain seq x y z
N LYS A 1 -13.96 56.49 39.21
CA LYS A 1 -14.81 55.97 38.10
C LYS A 1 -13.89 55.16 37.18
N ASN A 2 -13.82 53.86 37.42
CA ASN A 2 -13.10 52.90 36.61
C ASN A 2 -14.05 52.32 35.57
N ILE A 3 -13.74 52.50 34.29
CA ILE A 3 -14.44 51.90 33.19
C ILE A 3 -13.72 50.59 32.87
N LEU A 4 -14.42 49.48 33.13
CA LEU A 4 -13.98 48.13 32.81
C LEU A 4 -14.40 47.85 31.34
N THR A 5 -13.40 47.78 30.43
CA THR A 5 -13.64 47.44 29.04
C THR A 5 -13.65 45.91 28.93
N LEU A 6 -14.85 45.34 28.70
CA LEU A 6 -15.02 43.93 28.45
C LEU A 6 -14.65 43.63 27.00
N LEU A 7 -13.57 42.89 26.80
CA LEU A 7 -13.18 42.39 25.49
C LEU A 7 -13.97 41.11 25.17
N PHE A 8 -14.96 41.19 24.31
CA PHE A 8 -15.65 40.01 23.75
C PHE A 8 -14.75 39.42 22.68
N VAL A 9 -14.12 38.27 22.97
CA VAL A 9 -13.50 37.42 21.95
C VAL A 9 -14.62 36.56 21.35
N LEU A 10 -15.01 36.91 20.13
CA LEU A 10 -15.88 36.07 19.30
C LEU A 10 -15.09 34.83 18.90
N PHE A 11 -15.32 33.71 19.58
CA PHE A 11 -14.98 32.39 19.06
C PHE A 11 -15.88 32.10 17.88
N GLY A 12 -15.37 32.29 16.68
CA GLY A 12 -15.97 31.76 15.47
C GLY A 12 -15.96 30.23 15.59
N GLY A 13 -17.15 29.65 15.66
CA GLY A 13 -17.34 28.21 15.65
C GLY A 13 -16.86 27.62 14.33
N TYR A 14 -15.62 27.17 14.28
CA TYR A 14 -15.18 26.23 13.28
C TYR A 14 -15.77 24.86 13.65
N SER A 15 -16.62 24.34 12.80
CA SER A 15 -17.06 22.97 12.83
C SER A 15 -15.83 22.06 12.68
N LEU A 16 -15.29 21.59 13.81
CA LEU A 16 -14.28 20.56 13.85
C LEU A 16 -14.95 19.22 13.55
N HIS A 17 -14.90 18.78 12.30
CA HIS A 17 -15.28 17.43 11.93
C HIS A 17 -14.08 16.50 12.14
N ALA A 18 -14.29 15.50 13.00
CA ALA A 18 -13.60 14.21 13.07
C ALA A 18 -12.05 14.20 13.11
N GLN A 19 -11.49 14.68 14.22
CA GLN A 19 -10.11 14.36 14.66
C GLN A 19 -9.93 14.50 16.17
N ASP A 20 -11.00 14.62 16.94
CA ASP A 20 -10.95 14.92 18.38
C ASP A 20 -10.44 13.73 19.23
N THR A 21 -10.35 12.52 18.66
CA THR A 21 -9.96 11.31 19.41
C THR A 21 -8.51 10.89 19.21
N CYS A 22 -7.86 11.32 18.13
CA CYS A 22 -6.48 10.94 17.81
C CYS A 22 -5.46 11.86 18.51
N TYR A 23 -4.39 11.30 19.04
CA TYR A 23 -3.34 12.06 19.73
C TYR A 23 -1.94 11.50 19.51
N GLY A 24 -0.94 12.41 19.64
CA GLY A 24 0.48 12.09 19.71
C GLY A 24 1.15 13.03 20.71
N LEU A 25 1.56 12.53 21.86
CA LEU A 25 2.03 13.32 22.99
C LEU A 25 3.38 12.82 23.48
N LEU A 26 4.38 13.70 23.52
CA LEU A 26 5.68 13.43 24.14
C LEU A 26 5.77 14.16 25.49
N ARG A 27 5.91 13.40 26.57
CA ARG A 27 6.07 13.91 27.92
C ARG A 27 7.08 13.06 28.68
N ASN A 28 8.05 13.70 29.32
CA ASN A 28 9.05 13.03 30.19
C ASN A 28 9.63 11.76 29.52
N ASP A 29 10.17 11.90 28.31
CA ASP A 29 10.75 10.81 27.51
C ASP A 29 9.79 9.66 27.22
N THR A 30 8.50 9.91 27.30
CA THR A 30 7.45 8.97 26.93
C THR A 30 6.61 9.55 25.80
N LEU A 31 6.62 8.88 24.63
CA LEU A 31 5.73 9.17 23.53
C LEU A 31 4.50 8.27 23.64
N THR A 32 3.32 8.86 23.61
CA THR A 32 2.05 8.13 23.56
C THR A 32 1.31 8.54 22.30
N ILE A 33 0.93 7.56 21.47
CA ILE A 33 0.11 7.77 20.29
C ILE A 33 -1.13 6.86 20.34
N GLY A 34 -2.24 7.31 19.78
CA GLY A 34 -3.45 6.51 19.78
C GLY A 34 -4.71 7.30 19.46
N ASN A 35 -5.83 6.63 19.68
CA ASN A 35 -7.17 7.16 19.52
C ASN A 35 -8.09 6.67 20.67
N ASN A 36 -9.40 6.63 20.44
CA ASN A 36 -10.38 6.11 21.40
C ASN A 36 -10.34 4.57 21.56
N LEU A 37 -9.74 3.81 20.63
CA LEU A 37 -9.69 2.34 20.65
C LEU A 37 -8.33 1.78 21.03
N VAL A 38 -7.26 2.33 20.48
CA VAL A 38 -5.89 1.82 20.63
C VAL A 38 -4.95 2.88 21.15
N GLU A 39 -4.05 2.48 22.04
CA GLU A 39 -2.95 3.33 22.52
C GLU A 39 -1.64 2.55 22.48
N ARG A 40 -0.60 3.15 21.91
CA ARG A 40 0.76 2.65 21.94
C ARG A 40 1.67 3.66 22.64
N THR A 41 2.32 3.23 23.73
CA THR A 41 3.23 4.03 24.54
C THR A 41 4.67 3.60 24.28
N PHE A 42 5.56 4.56 24.09
CA PHE A 42 6.97 4.32 23.78
C PHE A 42 7.88 5.05 24.76
N LEU A 43 9.04 4.47 25.03
CA LEU A 43 10.19 5.19 25.53
C LEU A 43 10.83 5.96 24.36
N TRP A 44 11.16 7.24 24.57
CA TRP A 44 11.64 8.13 23.51
C TRP A 44 12.99 7.72 22.90
N ASN A 45 13.95 7.35 23.75
CA ASN A 45 15.28 6.87 23.33
C ASN A 45 15.88 7.71 22.17
N GLY A 46 15.91 9.05 22.33
CA GLY A 46 16.49 9.96 21.33
C GLY A 46 15.80 9.94 19.95
N GLY A 47 14.57 9.45 19.86
CA GLY A 47 13.79 9.31 18.62
C GLY A 47 13.77 7.89 18.04
N ASN A 48 14.75 7.03 18.34
CA ASN A 48 14.68 5.61 18.03
C ASN A 48 13.82 4.88 19.07
N ILE A 49 12.53 5.10 19.00
CA ILE A 49 11.54 4.74 20.01
C ILE A 49 11.42 3.25 20.26
N ILE A 50 11.09 2.92 21.50
CA ILE A 50 10.93 1.55 22.00
C ILE A 50 9.52 1.40 22.53
N THR A 51 8.71 0.53 21.95
CA THR A 51 7.39 0.25 22.52
C THR A 51 7.53 -0.24 23.95
N TYR A 52 6.84 0.42 24.85
CA TYR A 52 6.75 0.06 26.27
C TYR A 52 5.44 -0.68 26.58
N ARG A 53 4.33 -0.20 26.01
CA ARG A 53 2.98 -0.75 26.25
C ARG A 53 2.09 -0.56 25.04
N LEU A 54 1.20 -1.52 24.85
CA LEU A 54 0.09 -1.47 23.93
C LEU A 54 -1.20 -1.69 24.72
N THR A 55 -2.21 -0.87 24.50
CA THR A 55 -3.48 -0.90 25.25
C THR A 55 -4.65 -0.98 24.28
N ASP A 56 -5.53 -1.95 24.50
CA ASP A 56 -6.88 -1.98 23.97
C ASP A 56 -7.79 -1.18 24.89
N LYS A 57 -8.17 0.02 24.45
CA LYS A 57 -8.99 0.93 25.26
C LYS A 57 -10.46 0.52 25.25
N SER A 58 -10.89 -0.34 24.33
CA SER A 58 -12.26 -0.81 24.27
C SER A 58 -12.64 -1.74 25.43
N ASN A 59 -11.67 -2.53 25.91
CA ASN A 59 -11.85 -3.47 27.00
C ASN A 59 -10.89 -3.24 28.20
N GLY A 60 -10.00 -2.24 28.09
CA GLY A 60 -9.02 -1.90 29.11
C GLY A 60 -7.82 -2.86 29.21
N LYS A 61 -7.72 -3.82 28.31
CA LYS A 61 -6.61 -4.78 28.29
C LYS A 61 -5.32 -4.12 27.81
N SER A 62 -4.21 -4.40 28.48
CA SER A 62 -2.92 -3.88 28.05
C SER A 62 -1.80 -4.90 28.19
N TRP A 63 -0.86 -4.83 27.24
CA TRP A 63 0.33 -5.67 27.22
C TRP A 63 1.57 -4.80 27.35
N LYS A 64 2.43 -5.15 28.32
CA LYS A 64 3.77 -4.54 28.42
C LYS A 64 4.72 -5.27 27.50
N ASN A 65 5.54 -4.52 26.78
CA ASN A 65 6.61 -5.10 25.98
C ASN A 65 7.74 -5.60 26.89
N HIS A 66 8.11 -6.85 26.73
CA HIS A 66 9.20 -7.45 27.51
C HIS A 66 10.60 -7.07 26.99
N SER A 67 10.70 -6.65 25.73
CA SER A 67 11.95 -6.24 25.11
C SER A 67 12.12 -4.71 25.21
N LEU A 68 13.29 -4.25 25.62
CA LEU A 68 13.68 -2.84 25.61
C LEU A 68 14.59 -2.50 24.43
N THR A 69 14.41 -3.19 23.30
CA THR A 69 15.11 -2.85 22.06
C THR A 69 14.23 -1.98 21.15
N PRO A 70 14.82 -1.06 20.36
CA PRO A 70 14.07 -0.23 19.43
C PRO A 70 13.18 -1.06 18.50
N ASP A 71 11.99 -0.52 18.23
CA ASP A 71 11.01 -1.18 17.37
C ASP A 71 11.49 -1.33 15.93
N PHE A 72 12.24 -0.34 15.47
CA PHE A 72 12.87 -0.31 14.14
C PHE A 72 14.38 -0.41 14.27
N ARG A 73 14.98 -1.20 13.38
CA ARG A 73 16.44 -1.26 13.23
C ARG A 73 16.84 -1.72 11.84
N VAL A 74 17.97 -1.26 11.37
CA VAL A 74 18.54 -1.64 10.07
C VAL A 74 19.63 -2.69 10.19
N THR A 75 20.32 -2.74 11.34
CA THR A 75 21.45 -3.66 11.61
C THR A 75 21.33 -4.29 13.00
N LYS A 76 22.18 -5.24 13.31
CA LYS A 76 22.30 -5.81 14.67
C LYS A 76 22.84 -4.81 15.67
N ASP A 77 23.76 -3.98 15.24
CA ASP A 77 24.33 -2.94 16.06
C ASP A 77 23.24 -1.90 16.34
N LEU A 78 23.23 -1.41 17.56
CA LEU A 78 22.28 -0.40 18.02
C LEU A 78 23.06 0.89 18.32
N PRO A 79 23.48 1.65 17.29
CA PRO A 79 24.15 2.92 17.51
C PRO A 79 23.22 3.88 18.24
N GLN A 80 23.81 4.78 19.05
CA GLN A 80 23.04 5.77 19.78
C GLN A 80 22.35 6.72 18.82
N PRO A 81 21.04 6.93 18.96
CA PRO A 81 20.33 7.87 18.12
C PRO A 81 20.65 9.32 18.50
N SER A 82 20.60 10.19 17.51
CA SER A 82 20.78 11.64 17.67
C SER A 82 19.71 12.39 16.88
N ASN A 83 19.59 13.70 17.11
CA ASN A 83 18.67 14.59 16.39
C ASN A 83 17.19 14.16 16.44
N GLY A 84 16.78 13.51 17.52
CA GLY A 84 15.41 13.06 17.72
C GLY A 84 14.42 14.24 17.70
N SER A 85 13.40 14.15 16.85
CA SER A 85 12.35 15.16 16.75
C SER A 85 10.98 14.54 16.54
N LEU A 86 9.94 15.24 17.03
CA LEU A 86 8.54 14.85 16.90
C LEU A 86 7.77 15.96 16.19
N LYS A 87 6.97 15.56 15.20
CA LYS A 87 6.01 16.43 14.53
C LYS A 87 4.65 15.75 14.50
N VAL A 88 3.62 16.44 15.01
CA VAL A 88 2.23 15.95 15.01
C VAL A 88 1.39 16.89 14.17
N VAL A 89 0.74 16.36 13.14
CA VAL A 89 0.01 17.16 12.15
C VAL A 89 -1.28 16.43 11.75
N PRO A 90 -2.44 17.09 11.86
CA PRO A 90 -3.68 16.59 11.28
C PRO A 90 -3.59 16.65 9.74
N VAL A 91 -4.00 15.57 9.09
CA VAL A 91 -4.09 15.47 7.63
C VAL A 91 -5.57 15.41 7.28
N LYS A 92 -5.99 16.32 6.42
CA LYS A 92 -7.38 16.40 5.96
C LYS A 92 -7.72 15.26 5.02
N GLU A 93 -8.99 14.91 4.99
CA GLU A 93 -9.55 13.99 4.01
C GLU A 93 -9.39 14.53 2.58
N THR A 94 -9.14 13.61 1.64
CA THR A 94 -9.16 13.84 0.19
C THR A 94 -10.22 12.95 -0.46
N LYS A 95 -10.34 12.99 -1.79
CA LYS A 95 -11.24 12.08 -2.52
C LYS A 95 -10.79 10.60 -2.42
N ILE A 96 -9.52 10.35 -2.07
CA ILE A 96 -8.92 9.01 -2.02
C ILE A 96 -8.68 8.57 -0.58
N PHE A 97 -8.14 9.45 0.26
CA PHE A 97 -7.71 9.12 1.62
C PHE A 97 -8.56 9.81 2.68
N PRO A 98 -9.03 9.09 3.70
CA PRO A 98 -9.70 9.71 4.83
C PRO A 98 -8.75 10.58 5.66
N ALA A 99 -9.31 11.44 6.51
CA ALA A 99 -8.54 12.22 7.45
C ALA A 99 -7.81 11.32 8.45
N TYR A 100 -6.63 11.73 8.90
CA TYR A 100 -5.85 11.02 9.93
C TYR A 100 -4.90 11.95 10.67
N LEU A 101 -4.49 11.55 11.87
CA LEU A 101 -3.40 12.22 12.56
C LEU A 101 -2.06 11.61 12.13
N LYS A 102 -1.19 12.46 11.57
CA LYS A 102 0.19 12.11 11.25
C LYS A 102 1.11 12.42 12.43
N VAL A 103 1.77 11.39 12.95
CA VAL A 103 2.83 11.53 13.96
C VAL A 103 4.15 11.12 13.31
N GLU A 104 5.03 12.09 13.10
CA GLU A 104 6.33 11.90 12.47
C GLU A 104 7.43 11.97 13.52
N VAL A 105 8.17 10.86 13.65
CA VAL A 105 9.35 10.74 14.51
C VAL A 105 10.56 10.65 13.60
N SER A 106 11.48 11.61 13.74
CA SER A 106 12.73 11.64 12.95
C SER A 106 13.93 11.58 13.88
N PHE A 107 14.96 10.88 13.46
CA PHE A 107 16.24 10.75 14.18
C PHE A 107 17.34 10.32 13.23
N SER A 108 18.60 10.37 13.70
CA SER A 108 19.76 9.91 12.93
C SER A 108 20.50 8.80 13.68
N LEU A 109 20.94 7.79 12.93
CA LEU A 109 21.88 6.77 13.38
C LEU A 109 23.16 6.93 12.58
N GLU A 110 24.20 7.53 13.18
CA GLU A 110 25.44 7.88 12.47
C GLU A 110 25.17 8.76 11.23
N LYS A 111 25.36 8.20 10.01
CA LYS A 111 25.17 8.87 8.72
C LYS A 111 23.84 8.55 8.05
N LEU A 112 22.93 7.90 8.78
CA LEU A 112 21.61 7.48 8.30
C LEU A 112 20.53 8.27 9.02
N ASP A 113 19.79 9.10 8.29
CA ASP A 113 18.58 9.74 8.75
C ASP A 113 17.40 8.79 8.60
N ILE A 114 16.57 8.70 9.62
CA ILE A 114 15.38 7.86 9.67
C ILE A 114 14.18 8.71 10.00
N LYS A 115 13.08 8.46 9.31
CA LYS A 115 11.81 9.09 9.55
C LYS A 115 10.73 8.03 9.62
N ARG A 116 10.07 7.89 10.77
CA ARG A 116 8.91 7.02 10.98
C ARG A 116 7.65 7.85 11.04
N VAL A 117 6.70 7.55 10.18
CA VAL A 117 5.44 8.28 10.03
C VAL A 117 4.29 7.39 10.44
N TYR A 118 3.73 7.64 11.60
CA TYR A 118 2.56 6.94 12.09
C TYR A 118 1.29 7.61 11.56
N ARG A 119 0.35 6.80 11.09
CA ARG A 119 -0.99 7.20 10.66
C ARG A 119 -2.00 6.65 11.64
N ILE A 120 -2.74 7.53 12.29
CA ILE A 120 -3.73 7.20 13.31
C ILE A 120 -5.07 7.69 12.82
N TYR A 121 -6.01 6.78 12.62
CA TYR A 121 -7.36 7.05 12.15
C TYR A 121 -8.34 7.02 13.31
N ASP A 122 -9.40 7.83 13.25
CA ASP A 122 -10.49 7.74 14.21
C ASP A 122 -11.17 6.37 14.14
N ASP A 123 -11.64 5.86 15.28
CA ASP A 123 -12.37 4.59 15.39
C ASP A 123 -11.69 3.38 14.71
N CYS A 124 -10.35 3.43 14.58
CA CYS A 124 -9.56 2.35 14.01
C CYS A 124 -8.72 1.67 15.10
N PRO A 125 -8.85 0.35 15.31
CA PRO A 125 -8.08 -0.36 16.33
C PRO A 125 -6.63 -0.66 15.90
N ALA A 126 -6.09 0.11 14.94
CA ALA A 126 -4.75 -0.12 14.41
C ALA A 126 -4.00 1.19 14.15
N ILE A 127 -2.68 1.12 14.26
CA ILE A 127 -1.75 2.21 13.98
C ILE A 127 -0.81 1.75 12.87
N ALA A 128 -0.81 2.47 11.75
CA ALA A 128 0.09 2.21 10.62
C ALA A 128 1.37 3.02 10.75
N CYS A 129 2.49 2.48 10.25
CA CYS A 129 3.79 3.14 10.26
C CYS A 129 4.50 2.97 8.93
N ASP A 130 4.75 4.08 8.25
CA ASP A 130 5.67 4.16 7.10
C ASP A 130 7.06 4.58 7.60
N THR A 131 8.12 3.96 7.08
CA THR A 131 9.49 4.32 7.42
C THR A 131 10.25 4.76 6.18
N TYR A 132 11.03 5.82 6.33
CA TYR A 132 11.85 6.41 5.27
C TYR A 132 13.29 6.50 5.74
N LEU A 133 14.21 6.19 4.84
CA LEU A 133 15.66 6.24 5.06
C LEU A 133 16.32 7.23 4.09
N ARG A 134 17.32 7.95 4.58
CA ARG A 134 18.14 8.85 3.77
C ARG A 134 19.55 8.91 4.35
N GLY A 135 20.57 8.84 3.52
CA GLY A 135 21.96 8.91 3.98
C GLY A 135 22.83 7.82 3.42
N THR A 136 23.76 7.32 4.22
CA THR A 136 24.68 6.25 3.85
C THR A 136 24.61 5.12 4.86
N VAL A 137 24.54 3.90 4.37
CA VAL A 137 24.56 2.68 5.20
C VAL A 137 25.82 1.91 4.91
N ASN A 138 26.58 1.59 5.97
CA ASN A 138 27.87 0.88 5.86
C ASN A 138 27.74 -0.64 6.02
N SER A 139 26.56 -1.16 6.28
CA SER A 139 26.28 -2.57 6.52
C SER A 139 25.12 -3.08 5.69
N ILE A 140 25.17 -4.33 5.29
CA ILE A 140 24.11 -5.00 4.55
C ILE A 140 22.90 -5.19 5.49
N PHE A 141 21.77 -4.58 5.18
CA PHE A 141 20.51 -4.76 5.90
C PHE A 141 19.38 -5.25 5.00
N GLY A 142 19.46 -4.99 3.72
CA GLY A 142 18.56 -5.55 2.72
C GLY A 142 18.86 -7.04 2.53
N GLY A 143 17.85 -7.78 2.14
CA GLY A 143 17.99 -9.17 1.78
C GLY A 143 18.81 -9.35 0.50
N ARG A 144 18.93 -10.60 0.09
CA ARG A 144 19.50 -10.97 -1.20
C ARG A 144 18.66 -10.32 -2.32
N GLU A 145 19.32 -9.71 -3.30
CA GLU A 145 18.69 -9.39 -4.57
C GLU A 145 18.18 -10.70 -5.21
N VAL A 146 16.88 -10.79 -5.40
CA VAL A 146 16.27 -11.98 -6.00
C VAL A 146 16.04 -11.69 -7.47
N SER A 147 16.75 -12.42 -8.35
CA SER A 147 16.46 -12.35 -9.79
C SER A 147 15.08 -12.85 -10.11
N ALA A 148 14.52 -12.47 -11.27
CA ALA A 148 13.21 -12.95 -11.72
C ALA A 148 13.17 -14.51 -11.83
N ALA A 149 14.30 -15.13 -12.18
CA ALA A 149 14.41 -16.59 -12.22
C ALA A 149 14.42 -17.21 -10.82
N ASP A 150 15.06 -16.57 -9.85
CA ASP A 150 15.09 -17.05 -8.46
C ASP A 150 13.73 -16.89 -7.76
N ARG A 151 12.90 -15.92 -8.16
CA ARG A 151 11.55 -15.71 -7.59
C ARG A 151 10.66 -16.96 -7.76
N LYS A 152 10.72 -17.59 -8.93
CA LYS A 152 9.98 -18.84 -9.21
C LYS A 152 10.44 -20.01 -8.33
N ASN A 153 11.70 -20.01 -7.91
CA ASN A 153 12.28 -21.07 -7.08
C ASN A 153 12.12 -20.84 -5.57
N ILE A 154 11.84 -19.61 -5.14
CA ILE A 154 11.66 -19.30 -3.70
C ILE A 154 10.42 -19.97 -3.12
N GLU A 155 9.36 -20.18 -3.92
CA GLU A 155 8.17 -20.90 -3.48
C GLU A 155 8.45 -22.35 -3.06
N PHE A 156 9.49 -22.97 -3.62
CA PHE A 156 9.83 -24.38 -3.38
C PHE A 156 11.03 -24.57 -2.45
N ALA A 157 11.75 -23.51 -2.09
CA ALA A 157 12.90 -23.60 -1.23
C ALA A 157 12.51 -23.50 0.26
N GLU A 158 12.00 -24.59 0.83
CA GLU A 158 11.81 -24.71 2.29
C GLU A 158 13.11 -24.50 3.08
N ASP A 159 14.27 -24.61 2.44
CA ASP A 159 15.61 -24.64 3.03
C ASP A 159 16.53 -23.46 2.62
N MET A 160 15.99 -22.32 2.23
CA MET A 160 16.87 -21.16 2.23
C MET A 160 17.34 -20.94 3.67
N LYS A 161 18.58 -21.35 3.95
CA LYS A 161 19.29 -20.95 5.18
C LYS A 161 19.15 -19.44 5.28
N SER A 162 18.17 -19.02 6.05
CA SER A 162 17.86 -17.59 6.24
C SER A 162 19.13 -16.98 6.80
N LYS A 163 19.79 -16.14 6.00
CA LYS A 163 20.77 -15.22 6.56
C LYS A 163 20.06 -14.56 7.73
N GLU A 164 20.73 -14.45 8.84
CA GLU A 164 20.16 -13.86 10.04
C GLU A 164 19.61 -12.48 9.68
N VAL A 165 18.28 -12.34 9.77
CA VAL A 165 17.61 -11.10 9.43
C VAL A 165 17.97 -10.08 10.49
N THR A 166 18.64 -9.01 10.09
CA THR A 166 19.07 -7.94 11.00
C THR A 166 18.13 -6.75 11.01
N ALA A 167 17.54 -6.45 9.86
CA ALA A 167 16.60 -5.33 9.72
C ALA A 167 15.19 -5.70 10.20
N VAL A 168 14.58 -4.81 10.96
CA VAL A 168 13.27 -4.96 11.59
C VAL A 168 12.42 -3.74 11.29
N LEU A 169 11.21 -3.94 10.77
CA LEU A 169 10.21 -2.89 10.55
C LEU A 169 9.47 -2.53 11.84
N ASP A 170 9.07 -3.54 12.58
CA ASP A 170 8.38 -3.39 13.87
C ASP A 170 8.49 -4.68 14.68
N GLN A 171 8.27 -4.61 15.99
CA GLN A 171 8.31 -5.78 16.86
C GLN A 171 7.51 -5.56 18.15
N PHE A 172 7.06 -6.66 18.74
CA PHE A 172 6.48 -6.69 20.08
C PHE A 172 6.84 -8.01 20.76
N HIS A 173 7.15 -7.94 22.05
CA HIS A 173 7.51 -9.10 22.87
C HIS A 173 6.56 -9.20 24.06
N PHE A 174 5.63 -10.14 24.01
CA PHE A 174 4.71 -10.42 25.10
C PHE A 174 5.38 -11.12 26.26
N GLN A 175 4.90 -10.86 27.45
CA GLN A 175 5.22 -11.66 28.63
C GLN A 175 4.32 -12.90 28.71
N GLY A 176 4.84 -13.95 29.30
CA GLY A 176 4.10 -15.18 29.57
C GLY A 176 4.22 -16.23 28.46
N GLN A 177 3.54 -17.32 28.68
CA GLN A 177 3.49 -18.47 27.80
C GLN A 177 2.15 -18.47 27.04
N HIS A 178 1.93 -19.47 26.20
CA HIS A 178 0.67 -19.69 25.44
C HIS A 178 0.37 -18.64 24.37
N TRP A 179 1.39 -17.96 23.86
CA TRP A 179 1.23 -17.09 22.70
C TRP A 179 1.27 -17.91 21.40
N HIS A 180 0.26 -17.72 20.58
CA HIS A 180 0.13 -18.32 19.25
C HIS A 180 0.52 -17.31 18.18
N ALA A 181 1.02 -17.84 17.08
CA ALA A 181 1.23 -17.12 15.83
C ALA A 181 0.39 -17.75 14.73
N ARG A 182 -0.47 -16.98 14.07
CA ARG A 182 -1.15 -17.38 12.84
C ARG A 182 -0.70 -16.47 11.72
N SER A 183 0.10 -16.98 10.79
CA SER A 183 0.50 -16.27 9.59
C SER A 183 -0.47 -16.52 8.45
N VAL A 184 -0.72 -15.49 7.65
CA VAL A 184 -1.53 -15.56 6.43
C VAL A 184 -0.66 -15.12 5.26
N GLU A 185 -0.42 -16.03 4.33
CA GLU A 185 0.33 -15.82 3.11
C GLU A 185 -0.62 -15.82 1.92
N PHE A 186 -0.58 -14.75 1.12
CA PHE A 186 -1.21 -14.72 -0.19
C PHE A 186 -0.24 -15.36 -1.17
N SER A 187 -0.57 -16.53 -1.69
CA SER A 187 0.37 -17.36 -2.43
C SER A 187 0.20 -17.30 -3.94
N ASP A 188 -0.96 -16.87 -4.41
CA ASP A 188 -1.23 -16.81 -5.83
C ASP A 188 -2.10 -15.60 -6.18
N VAL A 189 -1.78 -14.96 -7.28
CA VAL A 189 -2.54 -13.84 -7.87
C VAL A 189 -3.37 -14.29 -9.06
N THR A 190 -3.31 -15.58 -9.42
CA THR A 190 -4.05 -16.19 -10.53
C THR A 190 -4.95 -17.32 -10.01
N ASP A 191 -6.03 -17.58 -10.73
CA ASP A 191 -6.96 -18.68 -10.42
C ASP A 191 -6.41 -20.08 -10.78
N TRP A 192 -5.12 -20.22 -11.01
CA TRP A 192 -4.49 -21.47 -11.39
C TRP A 192 -4.44 -22.50 -10.28
N HIS A 193 -4.41 -22.01 -9.05
CA HIS A 193 -4.40 -22.82 -7.83
C HIS A 193 -5.60 -22.44 -6.96
N ASN A 194 -6.31 -23.39 -6.46
CA ASN A 194 -7.50 -23.16 -5.63
C ASN A 194 -7.18 -22.61 -4.22
N ASN A 195 -5.92 -22.27 -3.94
CA ASN A 195 -5.44 -21.77 -2.65
C ASN A 195 -4.78 -20.40 -2.82
N LEU A 196 -5.60 -19.34 -2.83
CA LEU A 196 -5.10 -17.97 -2.83
C LEU A 196 -4.48 -17.57 -1.49
N VAL A 197 -4.84 -18.28 -0.42
CA VAL A 197 -4.41 -17.98 0.94
C VAL A 197 -3.91 -19.25 1.61
N PHE A 198 -2.72 -19.19 2.18
CA PHE A 198 -2.14 -20.22 2.99
C PHE A 198 -2.02 -19.74 4.44
N GLU A 199 -2.64 -20.45 5.37
CA GLU A 199 -2.57 -20.14 6.79
C GLU A 199 -1.74 -21.18 7.54
N LYS A 200 -0.93 -20.69 8.49
CA LYS A 200 -0.15 -21.52 9.39
C LYS A 200 -0.24 -21.01 10.81
N GLU A 201 -0.68 -21.87 11.71
CA GLU A 201 -0.79 -21.54 13.13
C GLU A 201 0.11 -22.46 13.96
N ILE A 202 0.79 -21.88 14.96
CA ILE A 202 1.65 -22.59 15.89
C ILE A 202 1.79 -21.80 17.20
N ILE A 203 2.03 -22.51 18.30
CA ILE A 203 2.43 -21.90 19.57
C ILE A 203 3.85 -21.34 19.41
N SER A 204 4.08 -20.13 19.89
CA SER A 204 5.38 -19.44 19.84
C SER A 204 6.31 -19.96 20.95
N TYR A 205 6.82 -21.18 20.82
CA TYR A 205 7.70 -21.84 21.79
C TYR A 205 9.16 -21.98 21.34
N ARG A 206 9.48 -21.49 20.14
CA ARG A 206 10.83 -21.51 19.58
C ARG A 206 10.98 -20.48 18.46
N LYS A 207 12.21 -20.25 18.03
CA LYS A 207 12.50 -19.36 16.89
C LYS A 207 12.00 -20.00 15.59
N LEU A 208 11.05 -19.33 14.94
CA LEU A 208 10.45 -19.72 13.67
C LEU A 208 10.31 -18.51 12.76
N GLY A 209 10.32 -18.77 11.46
CA GLY A 209 10.05 -17.74 10.44
C GLY A 209 8.82 -18.10 9.62
N TYR A 210 8.03 -17.08 9.26
CA TYR A 210 6.84 -17.21 8.44
C TYR A 210 6.91 -16.30 7.23
N ARG A 211 6.34 -16.75 6.13
CA ARG A 211 6.02 -15.94 4.96
C ARG A 211 4.62 -15.36 5.14
N GLY A 212 4.34 -14.28 4.42
CA GLY A 212 3.01 -13.68 4.35
C GLY A 212 2.98 -12.21 4.72
N ASN A 213 1.85 -11.59 4.45
CA ASN A 213 1.65 -10.17 4.73
C ASN A 213 0.99 -9.91 6.08
N LEU A 214 0.36 -10.93 6.67
CA LEU A 214 -0.44 -10.81 7.87
C LEU A 214 -0.02 -11.85 8.90
N LEU A 215 0.16 -11.40 10.15
CA LEU A 215 0.42 -12.25 11.30
C LEU A 215 -0.50 -11.84 12.43
N PHE A 216 -1.27 -12.79 12.95
CA PHE A 216 -2.00 -12.67 14.21
C PHE A 216 -1.19 -13.29 15.34
N ALA A 217 -1.01 -12.53 16.43
CA ALA A 217 -0.43 -13.01 17.67
C ALA A 217 -1.49 -12.92 18.76
N PHE A 218 -1.81 -14.04 19.41
CA PHE A 218 -2.88 -14.10 20.41
C PHE A 218 -2.53 -15.04 21.55
N ASN A 219 -3.10 -14.75 22.70
CA ASN A 219 -3.00 -15.63 23.87
C ASN A 219 -4.00 -16.77 23.74
N GLY A 220 -3.56 -18.01 23.96
CA GLY A 220 -4.40 -19.19 23.86
C GLY A 220 -5.48 -19.31 24.94
N GLU A 221 -5.42 -18.52 26.00
CA GLU A 221 -6.41 -18.56 27.10
C GLU A 221 -7.68 -17.75 26.79
N ASP A 222 -7.51 -16.56 26.19
CA ASP A 222 -8.63 -15.64 25.95
C ASP A 222 -8.78 -15.21 24.48
N ASN A 223 -7.91 -15.69 23.60
CA ASN A 223 -7.88 -15.38 22.17
C ASN A 223 -7.81 -13.88 21.83
N CYS A 224 -7.45 -13.02 22.79
CA CYS A 224 -7.17 -11.61 22.54
C CYS A 224 -5.74 -11.42 22.07
N GLY A 225 -5.48 -10.41 21.26
CA GLY A 225 -4.13 -10.19 20.79
C GLY A 225 -3.96 -9.02 19.84
N ILE A 226 -2.93 -9.15 19.03
CA ILE A 226 -2.55 -8.15 18.04
C ILE A 226 -2.43 -8.77 16.65
N PHE A 227 -2.54 -7.93 15.62
CA PHE A 227 -2.09 -8.31 14.29
C PHE A 227 -0.98 -7.37 13.82
N PHE A 228 -0.05 -7.94 13.05
CA PHE A 228 0.85 -7.20 12.19
C PHE A 228 0.41 -7.38 10.74
N LEU A 229 0.20 -6.27 10.04
CA LEU A 229 0.03 -6.27 8.60
C LEU A 229 1.25 -5.59 7.97
N LYS A 230 2.01 -6.33 7.18
CA LYS A 230 3.09 -5.79 6.37
C LYS A 230 2.50 -5.26 5.07
N GLU A 231 2.55 -3.96 4.87
CA GLU A 231 2.08 -3.29 3.65
C GLU A 231 3.12 -3.47 2.54
N ALA A 232 3.12 -4.65 1.96
CA ALA A 232 4.06 -5.09 0.92
C ALA A 232 3.30 -5.96 -0.09
N PRO A 233 3.85 -6.18 -1.30
CA PRO A 233 3.37 -7.22 -2.20
C PRO A 233 3.42 -8.62 -1.55
N CYS A 234 2.85 -9.63 -2.18
CA CYS A 234 2.99 -11.01 -1.71
C CYS A 234 4.47 -11.43 -1.67
N SER A 235 4.78 -12.39 -0.81
CA SER A 235 6.18 -12.74 -0.48
C SER A 235 7.04 -13.09 -1.69
N SER A 236 6.45 -13.70 -2.72
CA SER A 236 7.17 -14.15 -3.93
C SER A 236 7.67 -13.01 -4.82
N ILE A 237 7.07 -11.82 -4.73
CA ILE A 237 7.41 -10.67 -5.59
C ILE A 237 7.93 -9.45 -4.81
N GLN A 238 8.18 -9.57 -3.51
CA GLN A 238 8.77 -8.50 -2.71
C GLN A 238 10.20 -8.19 -3.15
N LEU A 239 10.52 -6.90 -3.22
CA LEU A 239 11.88 -6.43 -3.42
C LEU A 239 12.76 -6.76 -2.20
N ALA A 240 14.04 -7.05 -2.44
CA ALA A 240 15.00 -7.37 -1.38
C ALA A 240 14.46 -8.41 -0.37
N TYR A 241 13.73 -9.40 -0.87
CA TYR A 241 13.06 -10.40 -0.05
C TYR A 241 14.05 -11.35 0.61
N GLN A 242 13.93 -11.52 1.91
CA GLN A 242 14.83 -12.32 2.73
C GLN A 242 14.29 -13.74 3.03
N GLY A 243 13.17 -14.10 2.45
CA GLY A 243 12.54 -15.41 2.62
C GLY A 243 11.63 -15.54 3.86
N LYS A 244 11.57 -14.53 4.73
CA LYS A 244 10.71 -14.48 5.91
C LYS A 244 10.18 -13.06 6.10
N ASP A 245 8.87 -12.95 6.34
CA ASP A 245 8.22 -11.69 6.63
C ASP A 245 8.08 -11.47 8.13
N PHE A 246 7.88 -12.56 8.86
CA PHE A 246 7.73 -12.55 10.31
C PHE A 246 8.65 -13.57 10.97
N LEU A 247 9.19 -13.18 12.13
CA LEU A 247 9.92 -14.07 13.02
C LEU A 247 9.21 -14.15 14.36
N THR A 248 9.12 -15.34 14.92
CA THR A 248 8.63 -15.55 16.29
C THR A 248 9.72 -16.19 17.14
N ASP A 249 9.76 -15.86 18.44
CA ASP A 249 10.71 -16.41 19.38
C ASP A 249 10.16 -16.23 20.81
N PHE A 250 9.58 -17.30 21.39
CA PHE A 250 9.05 -17.29 22.76
C PHE A 250 8.19 -16.08 23.11
N GLY A 251 7.14 -15.82 22.33
CA GLY A 251 6.24 -14.66 22.52
C GLY A 251 6.76 -13.34 21.95
N LYS A 252 7.96 -13.32 21.37
CA LYS A 252 8.45 -12.21 20.58
C LYS A 252 8.01 -12.35 19.13
N PHE A 253 7.44 -11.29 18.57
CA PHE A 253 6.98 -11.20 17.19
C PHE A 253 7.70 -10.05 16.52
N THR A 254 8.29 -10.32 15.36
CA THR A 254 9.13 -9.35 14.63
C THR A 254 8.71 -9.33 13.17
N VAL A 255 8.53 -8.15 12.60
CA VAL A 255 8.26 -7.92 11.17
C VAL A 255 9.56 -7.57 10.47
N THR A 256 9.88 -8.25 9.39
CA THR A 256 11.15 -8.14 8.67
C THR A 256 10.94 -7.86 7.19
N GLY A 257 12.06 -7.59 6.47
CA GLY A 257 12.01 -7.31 5.03
C GLY A 257 11.60 -5.87 4.75
N LEU A 258 12.61 -4.99 4.57
CA LEU A 258 12.39 -3.56 4.33
C LEU A 258 11.89 -3.24 2.92
N GLY A 259 12.01 -4.15 1.96
CA GLY A 259 11.71 -3.91 0.55
C GLY A 259 12.77 -3.07 -0.16
N ILE A 260 13.88 -2.80 0.48
CA ILE A 260 15.02 -2.03 -0.03
C ILE A 260 16.33 -2.67 0.40
N THR A 261 17.39 -2.36 -0.34
CA THR A 261 18.77 -2.69 0.00
C THR A 261 19.54 -1.43 0.42
N GLU A 262 20.73 -1.58 0.94
CA GLU A 262 21.64 -0.47 1.26
C GLU A 262 21.93 0.42 0.04
N LYS A 263 21.87 -0.14 -1.19
CA LYS A 263 22.11 0.60 -2.44
C LYS A 263 20.97 1.55 -2.80
N ASP A 264 19.76 1.29 -2.30
CA ASP A 264 18.58 2.12 -2.54
C ASP A 264 18.56 3.37 -1.67
N VAL A 265 19.41 3.41 -0.61
CA VAL A 265 19.50 4.51 0.34
C VAL A 265 20.58 5.48 -0.08
N THR A 266 20.20 6.72 -0.38
CA THR A 266 21.12 7.77 -0.85
C THR A 266 20.97 9.06 -0.03
N PRO A 267 22.00 9.93 0.04
CA PRO A 267 21.95 11.17 0.82
C PRO A 267 20.99 12.24 0.28
N ASP A 268 20.64 12.17 -1.00
CA ASP A 268 19.91 13.20 -1.73
C ASP A 268 18.37 13.04 -1.65
N ARG A 269 17.89 11.83 -1.35
CA ARG A 269 16.44 11.55 -1.33
C ARG A 269 16.02 10.62 -0.19
N TRP A 270 14.78 10.77 0.24
CA TRP A 270 14.13 9.82 1.13
C TRP A 270 13.66 8.58 0.35
N THR A 271 14.08 7.41 0.80
CA THR A 271 13.64 6.12 0.26
C THR A 271 12.67 5.47 1.24
N LYS A 272 11.46 5.17 0.77
CA LYS A 272 10.41 4.52 1.56
C LYS A 272 10.69 3.01 1.65
N THR A 273 10.60 2.43 2.84
CA THR A 273 10.55 0.97 3.06
C THR A 273 9.12 0.46 2.88
N TYR A 274 8.89 -0.85 3.00
CA TYR A 274 7.54 -1.35 3.21
C TYR A 274 6.97 -0.82 4.52
N GLY A 275 5.66 -0.61 4.56
CA GLY A 275 4.94 -0.18 5.75
C GLY A 275 4.64 -1.35 6.68
N CYS A 276 4.32 -1.02 7.92
CA CYS A 276 3.86 -1.99 8.91
C CYS A 276 2.70 -1.41 9.72
N VAL A 277 1.67 -2.21 9.92
CA VAL A 277 0.52 -1.88 10.76
C VAL A 277 0.52 -2.79 11.98
N LEU A 278 0.33 -2.20 13.15
CA LEU A 278 0.07 -2.92 14.37
C LEU A 278 -1.35 -2.60 14.82
N GLY A 279 -2.20 -3.61 14.88
CA GLY A 279 -3.58 -3.49 15.36
C GLY A 279 -3.85 -4.42 16.53
N ILE A 280 -4.91 -4.12 17.26
CA ILE A 280 -5.39 -4.88 18.40
C ILE A 280 -6.75 -5.48 18.10
N TYR A 281 -7.09 -6.57 18.79
CA TYR A 281 -8.41 -7.17 18.73
C TYR A 281 -8.77 -7.87 20.05
N GLY A 282 -10.06 -7.89 20.33
CA GLY A 282 -10.63 -8.59 21.48
C GLY A 282 -10.77 -10.09 21.25
N GLU A 283 -11.62 -10.72 22.05
CA GLU A 283 -11.80 -12.16 22.05
C GLU A 283 -12.39 -12.70 20.74
N GLY A 284 -11.81 -13.78 20.25
CA GLY A 284 -12.35 -14.61 19.19
C GLY A 284 -11.98 -14.20 17.76
N GLU A 285 -12.27 -15.11 16.84
CA GLU A 285 -11.91 -14.95 15.42
C GLU A 285 -12.64 -13.80 14.75
N LEU A 286 -13.91 -13.60 15.05
CA LEU A 286 -14.71 -12.53 14.47
C LEU A 286 -14.14 -11.17 14.84
N SER A 287 -13.77 -10.96 16.11
CA SER A 287 -13.14 -9.71 16.58
C SER A 287 -11.84 -9.42 15.83
N ARG A 288 -11.02 -10.45 15.62
CA ARG A 288 -9.77 -10.37 14.86
C ARG A 288 -10.00 -9.91 13.42
N LEU A 289 -10.94 -10.53 12.71
CA LEU A 289 -11.28 -10.17 11.33
C LEU A 289 -11.93 -8.78 11.23
N GLN A 290 -12.77 -8.42 12.20
CA GLN A 290 -13.39 -7.10 12.26
C GLN A 290 -12.34 -5.99 12.48
N ALA A 291 -11.34 -6.22 13.34
CA ALA A 291 -10.26 -5.25 13.56
C ALA A 291 -9.43 -5.01 12.29
N LEU A 292 -9.06 -6.08 11.58
CA LEU A 292 -8.39 -5.97 10.29
C LEU A 292 -9.26 -5.25 9.27
N ARG A 293 -10.54 -5.60 9.19
CA ARG A 293 -11.49 -4.97 8.26
C ARG A 293 -11.72 -3.50 8.58
N SER A 294 -11.74 -3.12 9.85
CA SER A 294 -11.81 -1.72 10.28
C SER A 294 -10.62 -0.94 9.73
N TYR A 295 -9.38 -1.47 9.87
CA TYR A 295 -8.21 -0.83 9.27
C TYR A 295 -8.35 -0.69 7.75
N GLN A 296 -8.71 -1.75 7.04
CA GLN A 296 -8.87 -1.73 5.58
C GLN A 296 -9.89 -0.69 5.10
N LYS A 297 -10.95 -0.45 5.87
CA LYS A 297 -11.93 0.60 5.57
C LYS A 297 -11.37 2.02 5.81
N ASN A 298 -10.47 2.17 6.76
CA ASN A 298 -9.91 3.47 7.14
C ASN A 298 -8.72 3.93 6.30
N ILE A 299 -8.18 3.11 5.42
CA ILE A 299 -7.06 3.51 4.54
C ILE A 299 -7.51 4.15 3.23
N ARG A 300 -8.81 4.18 2.95
CA ARG A 300 -9.35 4.65 1.68
C ARG A 300 -10.74 5.25 1.86
N THR A 301 -10.95 6.47 1.37
CA THR A 301 -12.29 7.07 1.31
C THR A 301 -13.19 6.24 0.41
N TYR A 302 -14.36 5.87 0.89
CA TYR A 302 -15.35 5.15 0.09
C TYR A 302 -15.92 6.05 -1.01
N ARG A 303 -16.00 5.50 -2.22
CA ARG A 303 -16.62 6.14 -3.39
C ARG A 303 -17.48 5.11 -4.11
N ALA A 304 -18.77 5.37 -4.24
CA ALA A 304 -19.70 4.44 -4.88
C ALA A 304 -19.33 4.16 -6.36
N ASP A 305 -18.90 5.20 -7.09
CA ASP A 305 -18.46 5.10 -8.49
C ASP A 305 -17.24 4.19 -8.69
N ARG A 306 -16.43 3.99 -7.67
CA ARG A 306 -15.26 3.11 -7.67
C ARG A 306 -15.53 1.77 -6.97
N ASP A 307 -16.15 1.83 -5.79
CA ASP A 307 -16.21 0.67 -4.89
C ASP A 307 -17.42 -0.25 -5.16
N GLU A 308 -18.42 0.24 -5.93
CA GLU A 308 -19.59 -0.52 -6.39
C GLU A 308 -19.58 -0.75 -7.91
N MET A 309 -18.41 -0.69 -8.52
CA MET A 309 -18.22 -0.84 -9.95
C MET A 309 -18.64 -2.26 -10.42
N ILE A 310 -19.54 -2.31 -11.39
CA ILE A 310 -19.87 -3.54 -12.15
C ILE A 310 -19.32 -3.35 -13.54
N MET A 311 -18.22 -4.04 -13.85
CA MET A 311 -17.44 -3.81 -15.06
C MET A 311 -17.67 -4.88 -16.10
N MET A 312 -17.88 -4.46 -17.35
CA MET A 312 -17.78 -5.26 -18.55
C MET A 312 -16.50 -4.90 -19.30
N ASN A 313 -15.70 -5.89 -19.66
CA ASN A 313 -14.42 -5.72 -20.34
C ASN A 313 -14.45 -6.41 -21.71
N THR A 314 -13.87 -5.78 -22.73
CA THR A 314 -13.88 -6.31 -24.11
C THR A 314 -12.88 -7.43 -24.35
N TRP A 315 -11.91 -7.65 -23.45
CA TRP A 315 -10.87 -8.67 -23.61
C TRP A 315 -11.39 -10.11 -23.63
N GLY A 316 -12.52 -10.37 -23.01
CA GLY A 316 -13.17 -11.68 -23.03
C GLY A 316 -13.67 -12.14 -24.40
N ASP A 317 -13.71 -11.28 -25.41
CA ASP A 317 -14.06 -11.66 -26.78
C ASP A 317 -12.90 -12.43 -27.43
N ARG A 318 -13.22 -13.57 -28.03
CA ARG A 318 -12.24 -14.45 -28.70
C ARG A 318 -11.48 -13.81 -29.85
N SER A 319 -11.95 -12.69 -30.35
CA SER A 319 -11.33 -11.95 -31.43
C SER A 319 -10.42 -10.84 -30.97
N GLN A 320 -10.27 -10.68 -29.67
CA GLN A 320 -9.40 -9.69 -29.04
C GLN A 320 -9.51 -8.31 -29.72
N ASP A 321 -8.36 -7.73 -30.15
CA ASP A 321 -8.31 -6.41 -30.77
C ASP A 321 -8.92 -6.32 -32.18
N SER A 322 -9.20 -7.43 -32.84
CA SER A 322 -9.73 -7.42 -34.24
C SER A 322 -11.14 -6.86 -34.36
N LYS A 323 -11.98 -7.05 -33.33
CA LYS A 323 -13.37 -6.57 -33.31
C LYS A 323 -13.57 -5.29 -32.52
N VAL A 324 -12.61 -4.85 -31.76
CA VAL A 324 -12.70 -3.67 -30.90
C VAL A 324 -12.68 -2.41 -31.77
N ASN A 325 -13.85 -1.88 -32.07
CA ASN A 325 -14.05 -0.67 -32.87
C ASN A 325 -15.30 0.09 -32.40
N GLU A 326 -15.55 1.28 -32.97
CA GLU A 326 -16.67 2.14 -32.56
C GLU A 326 -18.02 1.44 -32.67
N SER A 327 -18.30 0.75 -33.82
CA SER A 327 -19.59 0.07 -34.03
C SER A 327 -19.81 -1.07 -33.04
N PHE A 328 -18.78 -1.85 -32.76
CA PHE A 328 -18.83 -2.92 -31.76
C PHE A 328 -19.11 -2.34 -30.36
N CYS A 329 -18.33 -1.36 -29.93
CA CYS A 329 -18.47 -0.75 -28.61
C CYS A 329 -19.87 -0.15 -28.39
N LEU A 330 -20.41 0.56 -29.39
CA LEU A 330 -21.77 1.10 -29.30
C LEU A 330 -22.85 0.02 -29.12
N LYS A 331 -22.74 -1.12 -29.85
CA LYS A 331 -23.66 -2.25 -29.68
C LYS A 331 -23.52 -2.91 -28.29
N GLU A 332 -22.29 -3.07 -27.80
CA GLU A 332 -22.04 -3.67 -26.49
C GLU A 332 -22.52 -2.78 -25.35
N LEU A 333 -22.43 -1.45 -25.48
CA LEU A 333 -23.00 -0.52 -24.51
C LEU A 333 -24.51 -0.69 -24.32
N GLU A 334 -25.26 -0.92 -25.40
CA GLU A 334 -26.70 -1.19 -25.31
C GLU A 334 -27.01 -2.50 -24.56
N ARG A 335 -26.16 -3.50 -24.71
CA ARG A 335 -26.26 -4.77 -23.97
C ARG A 335 -25.86 -4.60 -22.52
N ALA A 336 -24.77 -3.88 -22.27
CA ALA A 336 -24.26 -3.56 -20.94
C ALA A 336 -25.32 -2.83 -20.09
N ALA A 337 -26.00 -1.83 -20.68
CA ALA A 337 -27.07 -1.11 -20.00
C ALA A 337 -28.21 -2.02 -19.54
N ARG A 338 -28.61 -2.99 -20.38
CA ARG A 338 -29.68 -3.97 -20.02
C ARG A 338 -29.26 -4.95 -18.94
N LEU A 339 -27.95 -5.16 -18.75
CA LEU A 339 -27.37 -6.03 -17.72
C LEU A 339 -27.08 -5.29 -16.41
N GLY A 340 -27.32 -3.98 -16.34
CA GLY A 340 -27.01 -3.18 -15.16
C GLY A 340 -25.51 -2.92 -14.96
N ILE A 341 -24.71 -3.00 -16.04
CA ILE A 341 -23.28 -2.68 -16.04
C ILE A 341 -23.10 -1.19 -15.82
N THR A 342 -22.23 -0.80 -14.92
CA THR A 342 -21.93 0.60 -14.60
C THR A 342 -20.67 1.12 -15.29
N HIS A 343 -19.75 0.22 -15.68
CA HIS A 343 -18.48 0.55 -16.32
C HIS A 343 -18.20 -0.36 -17.50
N PHE A 344 -17.86 0.24 -18.64
CA PHE A 344 -17.50 -0.47 -19.86
C PHE A 344 -16.04 -0.16 -20.20
N GLN A 345 -15.17 -1.16 -20.06
CA GLN A 345 -13.74 -1.04 -20.30
C GLN A 345 -13.37 -1.56 -21.68
N ILE A 346 -12.82 -0.69 -22.51
CA ILE A 346 -12.24 -1.05 -23.79
C ILE A 346 -10.80 -1.50 -23.52
N ASP A 347 -10.55 -2.79 -23.71
CA ASP A 347 -9.24 -3.39 -23.50
C ASP A 347 -8.31 -3.14 -24.69
N ASP A 348 -7.15 -3.80 -24.71
CA ASP A 348 -6.11 -3.68 -25.73
C ASP A 348 -6.71 -3.71 -27.16
N GLY A 349 -6.25 -2.78 -28.01
CA GLY A 349 -6.68 -2.67 -29.41
C GLY A 349 -7.47 -1.41 -29.76
N TRP A 350 -7.74 -0.52 -28.81
CA TRP A 350 -8.34 0.78 -29.07
C TRP A 350 -7.34 1.81 -29.62
N GLN A 351 -6.08 1.65 -29.27
CA GLN A 351 -4.97 2.58 -29.56
C GLN A 351 -4.34 2.32 -30.95
N ILE A 352 -3.63 3.34 -31.49
CA ILE A 352 -2.85 3.23 -32.73
C ILE A 352 -1.72 2.22 -32.59
N GLY A 353 -1.04 2.23 -31.43
CA GLY A 353 0.06 1.31 -31.12
C GLY A 353 -0.39 -0.15 -31.16
N LYS A 354 0.48 -1.04 -31.59
CA LYS A 354 0.20 -2.49 -31.62
C LYS A 354 0.98 -3.17 -30.50
N SER A 355 0.24 -3.83 -29.62
CA SER A 355 0.80 -4.61 -28.54
C SER A 355 1.25 -6.00 -29.00
N PRO A 356 2.03 -6.74 -28.20
CA PRO A 356 2.33 -8.15 -28.45
C PRO A 356 1.07 -9.04 -28.48
N ASN A 357 -0.02 -8.59 -27.86
CA ASN A 357 -1.28 -9.34 -27.76
C ASN A 357 -2.17 -9.16 -29.01
N SER A 358 -1.81 -8.26 -29.93
CA SER A 358 -2.61 -8.02 -31.13
C SER A 358 -2.67 -9.26 -32.02
N VAL A 359 -3.88 -9.67 -32.41
CA VAL A 359 -4.09 -10.75 -33.40
C VAL A 359 -4.04 -10.25 -34.82
N VAL A 360 -4.09 -8.92 -35.03
CA VAL A 360 -4.10 -8.27 -36.36
C VAL A 360 -2.69 -8.00 -36.85
N ALA A 361 -1.80 -7.55 -35.95
CA ALA A 361 -0.43 -7.23 -36.28
C ALA A 361 0.47 -7.46 -35.04
N ARG A 362 1.58 -8.14 -35.24
CA ARG A 362 2.56 -8.32 -34.17
C ARG A 362 3.12 -6.96 -33.75
N GLY A 363 2.94 -6.61 -32.49
CA GLY A 363 3.45 -5.38 -31.90
C GLY A 363 4.50 -5.63 -30.83
N SER A 364 4.85 -4.58 -30.11
CA SER A 364 5.83 -4.62 -29.03
C SER A 364 5.55 -3.53 -28.00
N PHE A 365 5.83 -3.83 -26.72
CA PHE A 365 5.88 -2.83 -25.66
C PHE A 365 7.28 -2.18 -25.54
N LYS A 366 8.25 -2.60 -26.38
CA LYS A 366 9.55 -1.95 -26.40
C LYS A 366 9.47 -0.65 -27.22
N ASN A 367 10.07 0.40 -26.70
CA ASN A 367 10.19 1.70 -27.35
C ASN A 367 8.84 2.28 -27.80
N ILE A 368 7.79 2.12 -27.02
CA ILE A 368 6.44 2.60 -27.37
C ILE A 368 6.43 4.10 -27.70
N TRP A 369 7.30 4.86 -27.05
CA TRP A 369 7.41 6.31 -27.21
C TRP A 369 8.21 6.77 -28.43
N ASP A 370 8.75 5.85 -29.25
CA ASP A 370 9.23 6.18 -30.60
C ASP A 370 8.05 6.59 -31.51
N ASN A 371 6.84 6.09 -31.18
CA ASN A 371 5.59 6.55 -31.77
C ASN A 371 4.83 7.45 -30.78
N LYS A 372 4.86 8.76 -31.02
CA LYS A 372 4.17 9.76 -30.18
C LYS A 372 2.64 9.58 -30.13
N ASP A 373 2.08 8.90 -31.12
CA ASP A 373 0.64 8.68 -31.25
C ASP A 373 0.23 7.29 -30.76
N TYR A 374 1.14 6.53 -30.13
CA TYR A 374 0.89 5.15 -29.68
C TYR A 374 -0.41 5.03 -28.89
N TRP A 375 -0.65 5.92 -27.95
CA TRP A 375 -1.81 5.94 -27.05
C TRP A 375 -2.95 6.87 -27.52
N LYS A 376 -3.05 7.13 -28.83
CA LYS A 376 -4.22 7.78 -29.40
C LYS A 376 -5.19 6.75 -29.97
N PRO A 377 -6.52 7.05 -30.00
CA PRO A 377 -7.49 6.17 -30.65
C PRO A 377 -7.11 5.90 -32.11
N ASP A 378 -7.17 4.63 -32.53
CA ASP A 378 -6.89 4.22 -33.91
C ASP A 378 -7.96 4.81 -34.85
N PRO A 379 -7.63 5.73 -35.80
CA PRO A 379 -8.60 6.41 -36.62
C PRO A 379 -9.33 5.48 -37.60
N GLN A 380 -8.79 4.29 -37.89
CA GLN A 380 -9.49 3.29 -38.71
C GLN A 380 -10.61 2.60 -37.92
N LYS A 381 -10.42 2.42 -36.62
CA LYS A 381 -11.38 1.80 -35.70
C LYS A 381 -12.34 2.82 -35.11
N TYR A 382 -11.85 4.03 -34.85
CA TYR A 382 -12.54 5.13 -34.17
C TYR A 382 -12.39 6.42 -34.98
N PRO A 383 -13.07 6.55 -36.12
CA PRO A 383 -12.88 7.69 -37.03
C PRO A 383 -13.29 9.03 -36.42
N ARG A 384 -14.05 9.03 -35.37
CA ARG A 384 -14.48 10.22 -34.58
C ARG A 384 -13.86 10.25 -33.18
N GLY A 385 -12.73 9.55 -32.99
CA GLY A 385 -12.14 9.35 -31.66
C GLY A 385 -13.10 8.57 -30.76
N LEU A 386 -12.97 8.72 -29.45
CA LEU A 386 -13.82 8.04 -28.47
C LEU A 386 -15.11 8.81 -28.13
N HIS A 387 -15.29 10.03 -28.64
CA HIS A 387 -16.44 10.88 -28.33
C HIS A 387 -17.81 10.20 -28.52
N PRO A 388 -18.12 9.44 -29.61
CA PRO A 388 -19.42 8.80 -29.75
C PRO A 388 -19.69 7.74 -28.68
N ILE A 389 -18.65 6.99 -28.28
CA ILE A 389 -18.74 5.95 -27.26
C ILE A 389 -18.96 6.55 -25.88
N VAL A 390 -18.14 7.56 -25.52
CA VAL A 390 -18.25 8.26 -24.25
C VAL A 390 -19.61 8.97 -24.13
N LYS A 391 -20.05 9.64 -25.19
CA LYS A 391 -21.38 10.27 -25.22
C LYS A 391 -22.49 9.22 -24.98
N ARG A 392 -22.43 8.10 -25.70
CA ARG A 392 -23.43 7.04 -25.53
C ARG A 392 -23.38 6.38 -24.16
N GLY A 393 -22.18 6.12 -23.64
CA GLY A 393 -22.00 5.64 -22.26
C GLY A 393 -22.68 6.56 -21.26
N LYS A 394 -22.44 7.88 -21.34
CA LYS A 394 -23.06 8.88 -20.48
C LYS A 394 -24.59 8.90 -20.57
N GLU A 395 -25.14 8.77 -21.78
CA GLU A 395 -26.61 8.67 -21.98
C GLU A 395 -27.22 7.43 -21.31
N LEU A 396 -26.45 6.34 -21.22
CA LEU A 396 -26.85 5.06 -20.62
C LEU A 396 -26.45 4.93 -19.13
N GLY A 397 -25.78 5.92 -18.56
CA GLY A 397 -25.28 5.87 -17.18
C GLY A 397 -24.09 4.92 -17.02
N ILE A 398 -23.30 4.71 -18.08
CA ILE A 398 -22.13 3.82 -18.10
C ILE A 398 -20.86 4.64 -18.29
N GLU A 399 -19.92 4.54 -17.36
CA GLU A 399 -18.57 5.12 -17.49
C GLU A 399 -17.70 4.30 -18.44
N ILE A 400 -16.88 4.97 -19.24
CA ILE A 400 -15.96 4.32 -20.18
C ILE A 400 -14.58 4.25 -19.56
N GLY A 401 -14.02 3.05 -19.51
CA GLY A 401 -12.63 2.80 -19.12
C GLY A 401 -11.77 2.36 -20.29
N LEU A 402 -10.46 2.55 -20.17
CA LEU A 402 -9.48 2.15 -21.16
C LEU A 402 -8.38 1.27 -20.55
N TRP A 403 -7.90 0.33 -21.32
CA TRP A 403 -6.68 -0.41 -21.04
C TRP A 403 -5.45 0.45 -21.37
N PHE A 404 -4.42 0.33 -20.54
CA PHE A 404 -3.16 1.03 -20.71
C PHE A 404 -2.00 0.19 -20.17
N ASN A 405 -0.87 0.16 -20.87
CA ASN A 405 0.35 -0.48 -20.43
C ASN A 405 1.50 0.54 -20.40
N PRO A 406 2.03 0.92 -19.23
CA PRO A 406 3.14 1.85 -19.16
C PRO A 406 4.39 1.35 -19.88
N SER A 407 5.28 2.26 -20.28
CA SER A 407 6.59 1.92 -20.81
C SER A 407 7.46 1.29 -19.71
N ILE A 408 7.69 -0.01 -19.79
CA ILE A 408 8.44 -0.78 -18.77
C ILE A 408 9.96 -0.59 -18.86
N GLN A 409 10.45 0.10 -19.90
CA GLN A 409 11.90 0.22 -20.15
C GLN A 409 12.58 1.07 -19.10
N ASN A 410 13.81 0.66 -18.75
CA ASN A 410 14.66 1.38 -17.82
C ASN A 410 13.91 1.75 -16.53
N ASP A 411 13.24 0.76 -15.92
CA ASP A 411 12.50 0.96 -14.68
C ASP A 411 11.40 2.03 -14.79
N PHE A 412 10.62 1.99 -15.87
CA PHE A 412 9.57 2.99 -16.16
C PHE A 412 10.10 4.44 -16.30
N ALA A 413 11.28 4.61 -16.89
CA ALA A 413 11.91 5.93 -17.04
C ALA A 413 11.04 6.94 -17.81
N ASP A 414 10.18 6.47 -18.71
CA ASP A 414 9.24 7.30 -19.49
C ASP A 414 7.94 7.64 -18.73
N TRP A 415 7.88 7.43 -17.41
CA TRP A 415 6.68 7.65 -16.58
C TRP A 415 6.00 9.01 -16.81
N GLN A 416 6.74 10.06 -17.14
CA GLN A 416 6.17 11.39 -17.44
C GLN A 416 5.35 11.41 -18.72
N LYS A 417 5.82 10.68 -19.76
CA LYS A 417 5.11 10.56 -21.03
C LYS A 417 3.84 9.71 -20.86
N ASP A 418 3.95 8.62 -20.09
CA ASP A 418 2.83 7.77 -19.73
C ASP A 418 1.76 8.54 -18.95
N ALA A 419 2.17 9.31 -17.93
CA ALA A 419 1.27 10.17 -17.19
C ALA A 419 0.56 11.19 -18.09
N GLN A 420 1.31 11.83 -19.00
CA GLN A 420 0.75 12.81 -19.93
C GLN A 420 -0.27 12.18 -20.90
N ALA A 421 -0.05 10.95 -21.33
CA ALA A 421 -1.02 10.22 -22.17
C ALA A 421 -2.35 10.01 -21.42
N LEU A 422 -2.30 9.53 -20.18
CA LEU A 422 -3.49 9.31 -19.34
C LEU A 422 -4.22 10.63 -19.05
N ILE A 423 -3.49 11.69 -18.71
CA ILE A 423 -4.04 13.03 -18.48
C ILE A 423 -4.70 13.57 -19.75
N SER A 424 -4.11 13.34 -20.91
CA SER A 424 -4.68 13.77 -22.20
C SER A 424 -5.99 13.05 -22.51
N LEU A 425 -6.07 11.74 -22.28
CA LEU A 425 -7.30 10.96 -22.45
C LEU A 425 -8.41 11.40 -21.48
N TYR A 426 -8.05 11.72 -20.25
CA TYR A 426 -8.99 12.30 -19.28
C TYR A 426 -9.50 13.68 -19.76
N ARG A 427 -8.62 14.58 -20.17
CA ARG A 427 -8.99 15.96 -20.57
C ARG A 427 -9.76 16.01 -21.88
N GLU A 428 -9.41 15.18 -22.85
CA GLU A 428 -10.03 15.17 -24.17
C GLU A 428 -11.37 14.44 -24.19
N TYR A 429 -11.43 13.24 -23.56
CA TYR A 429 -12.59 12.38 -23.65
C TYR A 429 -13.36 12.23 -22.32
N GLY A 430 -12.81 12.69 -21.20
CA GLY A 430 -13.40 12.49 -19.88
C GLY A 430 -13.23 11.06 -19.34
N ILE A 431 -12.23 10.31 -19.82
CA ILE A 431 -11.96 8.96 -19.33
C ILE A 431 -11.40 9.02 -17.91
N LYS A 432 -12.08 8.36 -16.99
CA LYS A 432 -11.69 8.32 -15.56
C LYS A 432 -11.16 6.98 -15.10
N VAL A 433 -11.44 5.90 -15.79
CA VAL A 433 -11.04 4.54 -15.37
C VAL A 433 -9.99 4.00 -16.33
N PHE A 434 -8.83 3.62 -15.77
CA PHE A 434 -7.76 3.01 -16.53
C PHE A 434 -7.37 1.66 -15.93
N LYS A 435 -7.46 0.60 -16.73
CA LYS A 435 -6.83 -0.68 -16.41
C LYS A 435 -5.34 -0.56 -16.74
N ILE A 436 -4.52 -0.65 -15.75
CA ILE A 436 -3.07 -0.63 -15.90
C ILE A 436 -2.57 -2.08 -15.87
N ASP A 437 -1.98 -2.51 -16.96
CA ASP A 437 -1.54 -3.89 -17.19
C ASP A 437 -0.02 -3.97 -17.34
N GLY A 438 0.54 -5.19 -17.26
CA GLY A 438 1.95 -5.47 -17.53
C GLY A 438 2.91 -4.87 -16.50
N LEU A 439 2.46 -4.66 -15.27
CA LEU A 439 3.30 -4.16 -14.20
C LEU A 439 4.21 -5.27 -13.66
N THR A 440 5.52 -5.13 -13.93
CA THR A 440 6.57 -5.90 -13.28
C THR A 440 7.51 -4.93 -12.59
N ILE A 441 7.64 -5.03 -11.27
CA ILE A 441 8.44 -4.09 -10.46
C ILE A 441 9.73 -4.78 -10.04
N PRO A 442 10.82 -4.70 -10.86
CA PRO A 442 12.07 -5.41 -10.59
C PRO A 442 12.98 -4.69 -9.60
N SER A 443 12.76 -3.40 -9.37
CA SER A 443 13.66 -2.54 -8.60
C SER A 443 12.90 -1.47 -7.82
N LYS A 444 13.57 -0.85 -6.85
CA LYS A 444 13.04 0.29 -6.10
C LYS A 444 12.87 1.54 -6.97
N GLU A 445 13.67 1.68 -8.03
CA GLU A 445 13.50 2.78 -8.99
C GLU A 445 12.23 2.59 -9.83
N ALA A 446 11.95 1.36 -10.27
CA ALA A 446 10.70 1.02 -10.97
C ALA A 446 9.47 1.37 -10.10
N GLU A 447 9.46 0.94 -8.84
CA GLU A 447 8.40 1.29 -7.89
C GLU A 447 8.26 2.82 -7.73
N THR A 448 9.39 3.53 -7.61
CA THR A 448 9.40 4.99 -7.45
C THR A 448 8.84 5.70 -8.68
N ASN A 449 9.19 5.25 -9.89
CA ASN A 449 8.71 5.84 -11.14
C ASN A 449 7.22 5.58 -11.37
N LEU A 450 6.71 4.39 -11.03
CA LEU A 450 5.29 4.12 -11.05
C LEU A 450 4.52 4.99 -10.03
N TYR A 451 5.06 5.18 -8.83
CA TYR A 451 4.49 6.11 -7.86
C TYR A 451 4.40 7.54 -8.40
N ARG A 452 5.46 8.02 -9.08
CA ARG A 452 5.47 9.34 -9.72
C ARG A 452 4.43 9.45 -10.83
N LEU A 453 4.29 8.39 -11.64
CA LEU A 453 3.27 8.32 -12.69
C LEU A 453 1.88 8.50 -12.11
N PHE A 454 1.50 7.63 -11.17
CA PHE A 454 0.15 7.64 -10.62
C PHE A 454 -0.16 8.92 -9.85
N ASN A 455 0.76 9.42 -9.03
CA ASN A 455 0.57 10.66 -8.29
C ASN A 455 0.39 11.86 -9.24
N LYS A 456 1.21 11.96 -10.29
CA LYS A 456 1.07 13.02 -11.27
C LYS A 456 -0.30 13.02 -11.94
N VAL A 457 -0.80 11.84 -12.32
CA VAL A 457 -2.14 11.73 -12.91
C VAL A 457 -3.21 12.13 -11.91
N LEU A 458 -3.15 11.66 -10.66
CA LEU A 458 -4.12 12.00 -9.62
C LEU A 458 -4.12 13.50 -9.32
N GLU A 459 -2.95 14.13 -9.19
CA GLU A 459 -2.82 15.58 -8.97
C GLU A 459 -3.42 16.40 -10.12
N GLU A 460 -3.16 16.02 -11.38
CA GLU A 460 -3.61 16.74 -12.58
C GLU A 460 -5.08 16.48 -12.94
N THR A 461 -5.71 15.52 -12.29
CA THR A 461 -7.11 15.13 -12.50
C THR A 461 -7.98 15.31 -11.25
N ASP A 462 -7.49 16.06 -10.26
CA ASP A 462 -8.20 16.32 -8.98
C ASP A 462 -8.67 15.00 -8.31
N GLU A 463 -7.82 13.98 -8.34
CA GLU A 463 -8.09 12.63 -7.79
C GLU A 463 -9.34 11.93 -8.38
N GLU A 464 -9.81 12.36 -9.55
CA GLU A 464 -10.97 11.74 -10.20
C GLU A 464 -10.64 10.43 -10.91
N VAL A 465 -9.41 10.27 -11.38
CA VAL A 465 -8.98 9.06 -12.09
C VAL A 465 -8.90 7.86 -11.13
N ILE A 466 -9.37 6.74 -11.62
CA ILE A 466 -9.36 5.44 -10.94
C ILE A 466 -8.42 4.51 -11.71
N PHE A 467 -7.43 3.97 -11.02
CA PHE A 467 -6.56 2.92 -11.56
C PHE A 467 -7.05 1.54 -11.11
N ASN A 468 -7.34 0.71 -12.09
CA ASN A 468 -7.55 -0.72 -11.92
C ASN A 468 -6.22 -1.41 -12.24
N LEU A 469 -5.46 -1.74 -11.21
CA LEU A 469 -4.12 -2.32 -11.36
C LEU A 469 -4.23 -3.82 -11.56
N PHE A 470 -3.62 -4.31 -12.64
CA PHE A 470 -3.50 -5.72 -12.94
C PHE A 470 -2.02 -6.11 -12.89
N GLU A 471 -1.63 -6.87 -11.89
CA GLU A 471 -0.27 -7.38 -11.74
C GLU A 471 -0.18 -8.76 -12.38
N ARG A 472 0.78 -8.96 -13.28
CA ARG A 472 1.12 -10.29 -13.77
C ARG A 472 2.25 -10.85 -12.91
N SER A 473 1.99 -11.98 -12.28
CA SER A 473 3.06 -12.86 -11.81
C SER A 473 3.58 -13.65 -13.02
N GLU A 474 4.64 -13.19 -13.65
CA GLU A 474 5.46 -14.00 -14.54
C GLU A 474 6.75 -14.40 -13.85
#